data_5e1a31dce1c19c0b6348cbcdeeb0abb7
#
_entry.id   5e1a31dce1c19c0b6348cbcdeeb0abb7
#
_cell.length_a   1.000
_cell.length_b   1.000
_cell.length_c   1.000
_cell.angle_alpha   90.00
_cell.angle_beta   90.00
_cell.angle_gamma   90.00
#
_symmetry.space_group_name_H-M   'P 1'
#
loop_
_entity.id
_entity.type
_entity.pdbx_description
1 polymer ?
#
loop_
_entity_poly.entity_id
_entity_poly.type
_entity_poly.pdbx_seq_one_letter_code
_entity_poly.pdbx_strand_id
1 'polypeptide(L)'
;MTSILLALAILGYLSIIFESPIRINKTITSILTGSLCWIVYALLYDGDKHEVAEKLIQHFGEISGLLIFLLGAMTIVELIDIHKGFSVITNRIRTKSVLKLLWIVGGITFFMSALLDNLATAIIMITLLRKLMPKSETRMILAGIVVIAANAGGAFSPIGDITTTLLWIGGQVSAYGIVKVLFLPSLMCILVPLIIASYRMKGFTMLRVQLSMAEVIKEEKMRGSLSVFLAGVFGLVMVPVIKSITGLPPFIGVLMALAFVSLVSIIYHRNKPQEVKEKYSVAYALSKVDVSSILYFMGILLLVYVLQEVQILSQLSVFLQQSF
;
A
#
# COMPACT_ATOMS: atom_id res chain seq x y z
N MET A 1 9.23 -33.83 -9.90
CA MET A 1 9.27 -32.38 -10.09
C MET A 1 8.30 -31.65 -9.15
N THR A 2 7.00 -31.87 -9.25
CA THR A 2 5.94 -31.18 -8.47
C THR A 2 6.15 -31.22 -6.96
N SER A 3 6.47 -32.41 -6.40
CA SER A 3 6.70 -32.56 -4.94
C SER A 3 7.92 -31.77 -4.43
N ILE A 4 8.97 -31.67 -5.24
CA ILE A 4 10.18 -30.90 -4.87
C ILE A 4 9.86 -29.40 -4.86
N LEU A 5 9.18 -28.90 -5.89
CA LEU A 5 8.76 -27.52 -5.97
C LEU A 5 7.80 -27.12 -4.85
N LEU A 6 6.84 -28.02 -4.53
CA LEU A 6 5.93 -27.83 -3.42
C LEU A 6 6.68 -27.76 -2.06
N ALA A 7 7.63 -28.67 -1.86
CA ALA A 7 8.46 -28.67 -0.64
C ALA A 7 9.28 -27.37 -0.51
N LEU A 8 9.91 -26.90 -1.61
CA LEU A 8 10.64 -25.62 -1.64
C LEU A 8 9.70 -24.45 -1.37
N ALA A 9 8.50 -24.43 -1.94
CA ALA A 9 7.52 -23.40 -1.71
C ALA A 9 7.08 -23.35 -0.24
N ILE A 10 6.78 -24.51 0.36
CA ILE A 10 6.39 -24.59 1.77
C ILE A 10 7.55 -24.12 2.67
N LEU A 11 8.78 -24.56 2.42
CA LEU A 11 9.94 -24.12 3.20
C LEU A 11 10.17 -22.60 3.06
N GLY A 12 10.00 -22.05 1.87
CA GLY A 12 10.07 -20.62 1.63
C GLY A 12 9.00 -19.84 2.39
N TYR A 13 7.75 -20.29 2.33
CA TYR A 13 6.66 -19.68 3.09
C TYR A 13 6.87 -19.76 4.61
N LEU A 14 7.30 -20.92 5.12
CA LEU A 14 7.64 -21.06 6.53
C LEU A 14 8.77 -20.11 6.93
N SER A 15 9.78 -19.95 6.09
CA SER A 15 10.89 -19.02 6.35
C SER A 15 10.42 -17.55 6.37
N ILE A 16 9.41 -17.19 5.56
CA ILE A 16 8.79 -15.87 5.59
C ILE A 16 7.98 -15.68 6.88
N ILE A 17 7.18 -16.67 7.28
CA ILE A 17 6.37 -16.62 8.51
C ILE A 17 7.27 -16.52 9.75
N PHE A 18 8.37 -17.26 9.76
CA PHE A 18 9.34 -17.25 10.84
C PHE A 18 10.47 -16.22 10.66
N GLU A 19 10.23 -15.12 9.92
CA GLU A 19 11.18 -14.02 9.73
C GLU A 19 11.80 -13.54 11.06
N SER A 20 10.96 -13.33 12.06
CA SER A 20 11.37 -12.78 13.36
C SER A 20 12.35 -13.70 14.13
N PRO A 21 12.08 -15.00 14.33
CA PRO A 21 13.01 -15.91 14.98
C PRO A 21 14.25 -16.21 14.14
N ILE A 22 14.13 -16.30 12.81
CA ILE A 22 15.26 -16.62 11.90
C ILE A 22 16.14 -15.37 11.69
N ARG A 23 15.60 -14.17 11.92
CA ARG A 23 16.27 -12.86 11.69
C ARG A 23 16.74 -12.65 10.25
N ILE A 24 16.08 -13.27 9.27
CA ILE A 24 16.30 -13.07 7.84
C ILE A 24 15.13 -12.29 7.30
N ASN A 25 15.40 -11.18 6.60
CA ASN A 25 14.36 -10.35 6.00
C ASN A 25 13.53 -11.16 4.99
N LYS A 26 12.20 -11.10 5.10
CA LYS A 26 11.25 -11.79 4.20
C LYS A 26 11.50 -11.51 2.71
N THR A 27 12.04 -10.35 2.37
CA THR A 27 12.42 -9.99 0.99
C THR A 27 13.49 -10.92 0.45
N ILE A 28 14.55 -11.20 1.23
CA ILE A 28 15.63 -12.10 0.83
C ILE A 28 15.07 -13.51 0.63
N THR A 29 14.27 -13.97 1.57
CA THR A 29 13.67 -15.31 1.56
C THR A 29 12.74 -15.50 0.36
N SER A 30 11.90 -14.50 0.04
CA SER A 30 10.97 -14.58 -1.09
C SER A 30 11.68 -14.61 -2.43
N ILE A 31 12.68 -13.74 -2.64
CA ILE A 31 13.48 -13.70 -3.87
C ILE A 31 14.23 -15.02 -4.05
N LEU A 32 14.90 -15.49 -2.99
CA LEU A 32 15.66 -16.74 -3.02
C LEU A 32 14.74 -17.91 -3.36
N THR A 33 13.58 -18.03 -2.70
CA THR A 33 12.62 -19.11 -2.95
C THR A 33 12.07 -19.06 -4.37
N GLY A 34 11.61 -17.89 -4.83
CA GLY A 34 11.09 -17.71 -6.18
C GLY A 34 12.13 -18.07 -7.23
N SER A 35 13.37 -17.56 -7.09
CA SER A 35 14.47 -17.85 -8.04
C SER A 35 14.88 -19.32 -8.02
N LEU A 36 15.00 -19.95 -6.84
CA LEU A 36 15.32 -21.36 -6.71
C LEU A 36 14.24 -22.25 -7.34
N CYS A 37 12.96 -21.92 -7.16
CA CYS A 37 11.89 -22.68 -7.78
C CYS A 37 11.96 -22.64 -9.31
N TRP A 38 12.26 -21.49 -9.93
CA TRP A 38 12.46 -21.40 -11.38
C TRP A 38 13.67 -22.17 -11.85
N ILE A 39 14.80 -22.12 -11.13
CA ILE A 39 16.01 -22.90 -11.45
C ILE A 39 15.72 -24.40 -11.37
N VAL A 40 15.06 -24.88 -10.29
CA VAL A 40 14.70 -26.29 -10.14
C VAL A 40 13.70 -26.72 -11.20
N TYR A 41 12.73 -25.87 -11.55
CA TYR A 41 11.79 -26.13 -12.63
C TYR A 41 12.54 -26.34 -13.96
N ALA A 42 13.45 -25.43 -14.32
CA ALA A 42 14.23 -25.52 -15.54
C ALA A 42 15.17 -26.75 -15.58
N LEU A 43 15.70 -27.18 -14.43
CA LEU A 43 16.57 -28.36 -14.34
C LEU A 43 15.81 -29.68 -14.46
N LEU A 44 14.56 -29.71 -13.97
CA LEU A 44 13.72 -30.91 -13.93
C LEU A 44 12.67 -30.97 -15.06
N TYR A 45 12.68 -29.99 -15.95
CA TYR A 45 11.78 -29.95 -17.11
C TYR A 45 12.29 -30.89 -18.21
N ASP A 46 11.45 -31.85 -18.61
CA ASP A 46 11.83 -32.87 -19.62
C ASP A 46 11.75 -32.36 -21.07
N GLY A 47 11.22 -31.15 -21.29
CA GLY A 47 11.11 -30.48 -22.59
C GLY A 47 12.28 -29.56 -22.93
N ASP A 48 12.05 -28.69 -23.91
CA ASP A 48 13.05 -27.70 -24.31
C ASP A 48 13.19 -26.62 -23.23
N LYS A 49 14.41 -26.40 -22.76
CA LYS A 49 14.75 -25.35 -21.79
C LYS A 49 14.44 -23.94 -22.29
N HIS A 50 14.40 -23.76 -23.62
CA HIS A 50 14.02 -22.49 -24.22
C HIS A 50 12.56 -22.13 -23.92
N GLU A 51 11.67 -23.12 -23.90
CA GLU A 51 10.26 -22.93 -23.54
C GLU A 51 10.10 -22.43 -22.09
N VAL A 52 10.91 -22.95 -21.16
CA VAL A 52 10.92 -22.48 -19.77
C VAL A 52 11.36 -21.01 -19.67
N ALA A 53 12.37 -20.62 -20.44
CA ALA A 53 12.84 -19.24 -20.49
C ALA A 53 11.80 -18.28 -21.08
N GLU A 54 11.09 -18.69 -22.13
CA GLU A 54 9.99 -17.90 -22.71
C GLU A 54 8.84 -17.70 -21.73
N LYS A 55 8.41 -18.77 -21.05
CA LYS A 55 7.40 -18.68 -19.98
C LYS A 55 7.82 -17.72 -18.86
N LEU A 56 9.07 -17.83 -18.41
CA LEU A 56 9.62 -16.93 -17.39
C LEU A 56 9.56 -15.47 -17.86
N ILE A 57 9.97 -15.19 -19.10
CA ILE A 57 9.96 -13.82 -19.66
C ILE A 57 8.52 -13.29 -19.75
N GLN A 58 7.56 -14.12 -20.19
CA GLN A 58 6.16 -13.75 -20.26
C GLN A 58 5.61 -13.36 -18.87
N HIS A 59 5.79 -14.22 -17.87
CA HIS A 59 5.35 -13.94 -16.50
C HIS A 59 6.09 -12.74 -15.90
N PHE A 60 7.39 -12.59 -16.19
CA PHE A 60 8.15 -11.43 -15.74
C PHE A 60 7.64 -10.12 -16.36
N GLY A 61 7.12 -10.16 -17.58
CA GLY A 61 6.43 -9.04 -18.22
C GLY A 61 5.21 -8.59 -17.43
N GLU A 62 4.38 -9.54 -16.96
CA GLU A 62 3.21 -9.25 -16.11
C GLU A 62 3.64 -8.72 -14.73
N ILE A 63 4.62 -9.37 -14.11
CA ILE A 63 5.19 -8.93 -12.82
C ILE A 63 5.72 -7.50 -12.92
N SER A 64 6.50 -7.18 -13.97
CA SER A 64 7.09 -5.86 -14.14
C SER A 64 6.05 -4.75 -14.24
N GLY A 65 4.93 -4.99 -14.93
CA GLY A 65 3.81 -4.05 -14.97
C GLY A 65 3.25 -3.75 -13.57
N LEU A 66 3.11 -4.79 -12.73
CA LEU A 66 2.68 -4.64 -11.34
C LEU A 66 3.69 -3.87 -10.49
N LEU A 67 4.98 -4.20 -10.61
CA LEU A 67 6.04 -3.53 -9.84
C LEU A 67 6.19 -2.05 -10.22
N ILE A 68 6.09 -1.71 -11.50
CA ILE A 68 6.10 -0.34 -11.99
C ILE A 68 4.89 0.43 -11.46
N PHE A 69 3.71 -0.21 -11.44
CA PHE A 69 2.52 0.38 -10.85
C PHE A 69 2.76 0.72 -9.37
N LEU A 70 3.22 -0.25 -8.57
CA LEU A 70 3.49 -0.06 -7.14
C LEU A 70 4.53 1.04 -6.91
N LEU A 71 5.66 0.98 -7.64
CA LEU A 71 6.73 1.97 -7.53
C LEU A 71 6.24 3.38 -7.85
N GLY A 72 5.46 3.53 -8.92
CA GLY A 72 4.91 4.82 -9.33
C GLY A 72 3.89 5.36 -8.33
N ALA A 73 2.98 4.51 -7.85
CA ALA A 73 1.98 4.91 -6.85
C ALA A 73 2.64 5.33 -5.52
N MET A 74 3.58 4.53 -4.99
CA MET A 74 4.32 4.87 -3.78
C MET A 74 5.14 6.15 -3.96
N THR A 75 5.73 6.38 -5.14
CA THR A 75 6.47 7.62 -5.42
C THR A 75 5.55 8.85 -5.42
N ILE A 76 4.32 8.74 -5.94
CA ILE A 76 3.33 9.83 -5.87
C ILE A 76 2.99 10.14 -4.41
N VAL A 77 2.78 9.12 -3.58
CA VAL A 77 2.50 9.27 -2.15
C VAL A 77 3.64 9.96 -1.44
N GLU A 78 4.89 9.54 -1.70
CA GLU A 78 6.09 10.17 -1.15
C GLU A 78 6.26 11.63 -1.61
N LEU A 79 5.97 11.95 -2.86
CA LEU A 79 5.96 13.34 -3.34
C LEU A 79 4.93 14.18 -2.58
N ILE A 80 3.74 13.65 -2.31
CA ILE A 80 2.73 14.34 -1.49
C ILE A 80 3.25 14.56 -0.07
N ASP A 81 3.90 13.56 0.54
CA ASP A 81 4.40 13.63 1.91
C ASP A 81 5.55 14.63 2.05
N ILE A 82 6.53 14.60 1.15
CA ILE A 82 7.65 15.54 1.11
C ILE A 82 7.15 17.00 1.03
N HIS A 83 6.05 17.24 0.29
CA HIS A 83 5.40 18.55 0.20
C HIS A 83 4.48 18.86 1.39
N LYS A 84 4.47 18.00 2.43
CA LYS A 84 3.55 18.10 3.56
C LYS A 84 2.08 18.16 3.13
N GLY A 85 1.73 17.49 2.03
CA GLY A 85 0.39 17.48 1.47
C GLY A 85 -0.65 16.95 2.45
N PHE A 86 -0.30 15.96 3.26
CA PHE A 86 -1.20 15.41 4.28
C PHE A 86 -1.47 16.37 5.44
N SER A 87 -0.62 17.36 5.65
CA SER A 87 -0.86 18.41 6.66
C SER A 87 -2.11 19.24 6.35
N VAL A 88 -2.53 19.29 5.09
CA VAL A 88 -3.78 19.96 4.68
C VAL A 88 -5.00 19.33 5.36
N ILE A 89 -4.99 18.01 5.52
CA ILE A 89 -6.06 17.26 6.19
C ILE A 89 -5.82 17.27 7.69
N THR A 90 -4.62 16.91 8.15
CA THR A 90 -4.31 16.71 9.56
C THR A 90 -4.38 18.00 10.38
N ASN A 91 -4.03 19.15 9.80
CA ASN A 91 -4.11 20.47 10.46
C ASN A 91 -5.56 20.94 10.70
N ARG A 92 -6.56 20.29 10.08
CA ARG A 92 -7.98 20.55 10.35
C ARG A 92 -8.51 19.80 11.56
N ILE A 93 -7.74 18.85 12.09
CA ILE A 93 -8.13 18.09 13.28
C ILE A 93 -7.94 18.97 14.52
N ARG A 94 -8.97 19.72 14.88
CA ARG A 94 -8.99 20.62 16.04
C ARG A 94 -10.11 20.20 16.98
N THR A 95 -9.85 19.26 17.88
CA THR A 95 -10.84 18.84 18.85
C THR A 95 -10.23 18.63 20.23
N LYS A 96 -10.99 19.02 21.27
CA LYS A 96 -10.63 18.80 22.68
C LYS A 96 -11.25 17.52 23.24
N SER A 97 -12.12 16.87 22.50
CA SER A 97 -12.80 15.64 22.92
C SER A 97 -12.11 14.41 22.33
N VAL A 98 -11.72 13.47 23.18
CA VAL A 98 -11.12 12.21 22.78
C VAL A 98 -12.07 11.40 21.87
N LEU A 99 -13.35 11.39 22.18
CA LEU A 99 -14.39 10.75 21.36
C LEU A 99 -14.49 11.37 19.97
N LYS A 100 -14.51 12.70 19.86
CA LYS A 100 -14.50 13.36 18.55
C LYS A 100 -13.23 13.06 17.78
N LEU A 101 -12.06 13.03 18.47
CA LEU A 101 -10.78 12.68 17.86
C LEU A 101 -10.81 11.25 17.30
N LEU A 102 -11.35 10.29 18.06
CA LEU A 102 -11.51 8.90 17.65
C LEU A 102 -12.24 8.78 16.31
N TRP A 103 -13.42 9.40 16.20
CA TRP A 103 -14.23 9.37 14.99
C TRP A 103 -13.59 10.10 13.81
N ILE A 104 -12.99 11.27 14.06
CA ILE A 104 -12.31 12.05 13.01
C ILE A 104 -11.09 11.29 12.49
N VAL A 105 -10.26 10.77 13.39
CA VAL A 105 -9.05 10.01 13.02
C VAL A 105 -9.44 8.73 12.28
N GLY A 106 -10.39 7.95 12.80
CA GLY A 106 -10.87 6.74 12.15
C GLY A 106 -11.45 7.02 10.75
N GLY A 107 -12.31 8.01 10.61
CA GLY A 107 -12.91 8.39 9.33
C GLY A 107 -11.89 8.90 8.32
N ILE A 108 -10.99 9.81 8.73
CA ILE A 108 -9.93 10.32 7.85
C ILE A 108 -9.02 9.18 7.42
N THR A 109 -8.59 8.31 8.34
CA THR A 109 -7.73 7.16 8.01
C THR A 109 -8.40 6.24 7.00
N PHE A 110 -9.68 5.92 7.18
CA PHE A 110 -10.44 5.06 6.29
C PHE A 110 -10.46 5.59 4.84
N PHE A 111 -10.80 6.87 4.66
CA PHE A 111 -10.85 7.46 3.32
C PHE A 111 -9.46 7.77 2.74
N MET A 112 -8.48 8.12 3.57
CA MET A 112 -7.10 8.26 3.09
C MET A 112 -6.54 6.95 2.57
N SER A 113 -6.77 5.85 3.28
CA SER A 113 -6.26 4.54 2.87
C SER A 113 -6.91 4.00 1.60
N ALA A 114 -8.09 4.46 1.24
CA ALA A 114 -8.69 4.14 -0.06
C ALA A 114 -7.94 4.75 -1.25
N LEU A 115 -7.17 5.81 -1.02
CA LEU A 115 -6.41 6.53 -2.05
C LEU A 115 -4.90 6.29 -1.96
N LEU A 116 -4.43 6.05 -0.74
CA LEU A 116 -3.05 5.73 -0.41
C LEU A 116 -2.99 4.28 0.02
N ASP A 117 -1.80 3.70 0.07
CA ASP A 117 -1.69 2.38 0.66
C ASP A 117 -1.97 2.41 2.18
N ASN A 118 -2.39 1.26 2.72
CA ASN A 118 -2.77 1.12 4.13
C ASN A 118 -1.57 1.34 5.08
N LEU A 119 -0.35 0.96 4.67
CA LEU A 119 0.86 1.09 5.48
C LEU A 119 1.28 2.57 5.60
N ALA A 120 1.40 3.29 4.48
CA ALA A 120 1.73 4.72 4.47
C ALA A 120 0.69 5.52 5.26
N THR A 121 -0.61 5.26 5.04
CA THR A 121 -1.69 5.90 5.79
C THR A 121 -1.58 5.65 7.29
N ALA A 122 -1.32 4.41 7.71
CA ALA A 122 -1.14 4.08 9.13
C ALA A 122 0.05 4.82 9.74
N ILE A 123 1.20 4.85 9.05
CA ILE A 123 2.40 5.56 9.52
C ILE A 123 2.13 7.06 9.70
N ILE A 124 1.52 7.70 8.71
CA ILE A 124 1.18 9.13 8.76
C ILE A 124 0.26 9.43 9.95
N MET A 125 -0.81 8.66 10.10
CA MET A 125 -1.80 8.89 11.15
C MET A 125 -1.29 8.54 12.55
N ILE A 126 -0.47 7.50 12.71
CA ILE A 126 0.18 7.18 13.98
C ILE A 126 1.21 8.25 14.34
N THR A 127 1.95 8.77 13.37
CA THR A 127 2.89 9.89 13.59
C THR A 127 2.16 11.15 14.04
N LEU A 128 1.00 11.45 13.44
CA LEU A 128 0.12 12.52 13.90
C LEU A 128 -0.37 12.28 15.33
N LEU A 129 -0.83 11.07 15.67
CA LEU A 129 -1.25 10.73 17.03
C LEU A 129 -0.12 10.89 18.05
N ARG A 130 1.13 10.58 17.67
CA ARG A 130 2.30 10.79 18.55
C ARG A 130 2.51 12.27 18.85
N LYS A 131 2.27 13.16 17.89
CA LYS A 131 2.35 14.61 18.07
C LYS A 131 1.19 15.16 18.93
N LEU A 132 -0.02 14.64 18.70
CA LEU A 132 -1.23 15.12 19.39
C LEU A 132 -1.35 14.60 20.83
N MET A 133 -0.83 13.40 21.11
CA MET A 133 -0.99 12.74 22.40
C MET A 133 0.35 12.19 22.91
N PRO A 134 0.91 12.75 24.00
CA PRO A 134 2.05 12.13 24.69
C PRO A 134 1.66 10.73 25.20
N LYS A 135 2.65 9.91 25.59
CA LYS A 135 2.46 8.51 26.01
C LYS A 135 1.20 8.34 26.88
N SER A 136 0.18 7.64 26.39
CA SER A 136 -1.04 7.32 27.14
C SER A 136 -1.69 6.06 26.59
N GLU A 137 -2.43 5.33 27.42
CA GLU A 137 -3.25 4.18 27.02
C GLU A 137 -4.25 4.56 25.92
N THR A 138 -4.80 5.76 26.01
CA THR A 138 -5.71 6.33 25.00
C THR A 138 -5.09 6.35 23.59
N ARG A 139 -3.78 6.67 23.50
CA ARG A 139 -3.07 6.64 22.21
C ARG A 139 -2.97 5.23 21.63
N MET A 140 -2.80 4.20 22.46
CA MET A 140 -2.78 2.80 22.01
C MET A 140 -4.11 2.39 21.38
N ILE A 141 -5.22 2.75 22.00
CA ILE A 141 -6.57 2.48 21.45
C ILE A 141 -6.77 3.19 20.12
N LEU A 142 -6.40 4.48 20.04
CA LEU A 142 -6.48 5.27 18.81
C LEU A 142 -5.58 4.69 17.71
N ALA A 143 -4.37 4.24 18.05
CA ALA A 143 -3.47 3.59 17.08
C ALA A 143 -4.05 2.27 16.56
N GLY A 144 -4.69 1.47 17.42
CA GLY A 144 -5.42 0.27 17.01
C GLY A 144 -6.55 0.59 16.02
N ILE A 145 -7.34 1.65 16.30
CA ILE A 145 -8.37 2.12 15.36
C ILE A 145 -7.77 2.60 14.04
N VAL A 146 -6.64 3.29 14.05
CA VAL A 146 -5.94 3.71 12.83
C VAL A 146 -5.56 2.49 11.99
N VAL A 147 -4.99 1.44 12.58
CA VAL A 147 -4.62 0.22 11.86
C VAL A 147 -5.84 -0.46 11.25
N ILE A 148 -6.93 -0.61 12.02
CA ILE A 148 -8.18 -1.21 11.52
C ILE A 148 -8.77 -0.34 10.39
N ALA A 149 -8.81 0.99 10.57
CA ALA A 149 -9.34 1.92 9.60
C ALA A 149 -8.52 1.93 8.28
N ALA A 150 -7.19 1.86 8.39
CA ALA A 150 -6.31 1.81 7.25
C ALA A 150 -6.54 0.52 6.42
N ASN A 151 -6.58 -0.64 7.07
CA ASN A 151 -6.84 -1.90 6.36
C ASN A 151 -8.26 -1.94 5.77
N ALA A 152 -9.28 -1.55 6.53
CA ALA A 152 -10.65 -1.51 6.04
C ALA A 152 -10.82 -0.52 4.88
N GLY A 153 -10.16 0.65 4.96
CA GLY A 153 -10.20 1.67 3.91
C GLY A 153 -9.47 1.25 2.64
N GLY A 154 -8.34 0.55 2.78
CA GLY A 154 -7.60 -0.01 1.64
C GLY A 154 -8.38 -1.08 0.90
N ALA A 155 -9.07 -1.96 1.63
CA ALA A 155 -9.72 -3.14 1.08
C ALA A 155 -10.84 -2.86 0.06
N PHE A 156 -11.57 -1.75 0.17
CA PHE A 156 -12.64 -1.43 -0.78
C PHE A 156 -12.17 -0.62 -2.01
N SER A 157 -10.90 -0.29 -2.10
CA SER A 157 -10.35 0.49 -3.21
C SER A 157 -9.42 -0.37 -4.08
N PRO A 158 -9.43 -0.18 -5.41
CA PRO A 158 -8.52 -0.92 -6.30
C PRO A 158 -7.05 -0.49 -6.16
N ILE A 159 -6.75 0.58 -5.44
CA ILE A 159 -5.39 1.14 -5.28
C ILE A 159 -4.98 1.30 -3.80
N GLY A 160 -5.89 1.09 -2.86
CA GLY A 160 -5.65 1.32 -1.43
C GLY A 160 -5.01 0.15 -0.69
N ASP A 161 -5.01 -1.05 -1.28
CA ASP A 161 -4.36 -2.24 -0.73
C ASP A 161 -3.74 -3.08 -1.85
N ILE A 162 -2.54 -3.58 -1.62
CA ILE A 162 -1.77 -4.33 -2.62
C ILE A 162 -2.51 -5.57 -3.08
N THR A 163 -3.17 -6.30 -2.18
CA THR A 163 -3.91 -7.52 -2.52
C THR A 163 -5.08 -7.24 -3.47
N THR A 164 -5.85 -6.21 -3.19
CA THR A 164 -6.96 -5.76 -4.05
C THR A 164 -6.45 -5.23 -5.39
N THR A 165 -5.33 -4.49 -5.35
CA THR A 165 -4.64 -4.00 -6.54
C THR A 165 -4.21 -5.16 -7.46
N LEU A 166 -3.61 -6.21 -6.91
CA LEU A 166 -3.18 -7.40 -7.67
C LEU A 166 -4.36 -8.08 -8.36
N LEU A 167 -5.47 -8.30 -7.64
CA LEU A 167 -6.69 -8.89 -8.21
C LEU A 167 -7.30 -8.03 -9.33
N TRP A 168 -7.29 -6.71 -9.15
CA TRP A 168 -7.78 -5.78 -10.15
C TRP A 168 -6.88 -5.70 -11.38
N ILE A 169 -5.56 -5.62 -11.22
CA ILE A 169 -4.61 -5.58 -12.34
C ILE A 169 -4.64 -6.90 -13.09
N GLY A 170 -4.67 -8.03 -12.38
CA GLY A 170 -4.79 -9.37 -12.95
C GLY A 170 -6.16 -9.68 -13.60
N GLY A 171 -7.08 -8.70 -13.65
CA GLY A 171 -8.37 -8.83 -14.34
C GLY A 171 -9.40 -9.73 -13.65
N GLN A 172 -9.11 -10.21 -12.42
CA GLN A 172 -10.01 -11.09 -11.66
C GLN A 172 -11.24 -10.32 -11.15
N VAL A 173 -11.10 -9.04 -10.90
CA VAL A 173 -12.16 -8.15 -10.41
C VAL A 173 -12.10 -6.80 -11.11
N SER A 174 -13.25 -6.14 -11.28
CA SER A 174 -13.31 -4.78 -11.82
C SER A 174 -13.17 -3.75 -10.70
N ALA A 175 -12.61 -2.57 -11.00
CA ALA A 175 -12.51 -1.46 -10.03
C ALA A 175 -13.87 -1.08 -9.43
N TYR A 176 -14.91 -0.99 -10.29
CA TYR A 176 -16.27 -0.72 -9.83
C TYR A 176 -16.83 -1.84 -8.96
N GLY A 177 -16.57 -3.12 -9.33
CA GLY A 177 -16.99 -4.30 -8.56
C GLY A 177 -16.42 -4.29 -7.14
N ILE A 178 -15.13 -4.01 -7.00
CA ILE A 178 -14.45 -3.90 -5.70
C ILE A 178 -15.18 -2.87 -4.83
N VAL A 179 -15.31 -1.63 -5.33
CA VAL A 179 -15.94 -0.55 -4.57
C VAL A 179 -17.38 -0.90 -4.18
N LYS A 180 -18.17 -1.40 -5.14
CA LYS A 180 -19.59 -1.72 -4.91
C LYS A 180 -19.79 -2.82 -3.88
N VAL A 181 -19.00 -3.87 -3.93
CA VAL A 181 -19.18 -5.07 -3.07
C VAL A 181 -18.49 -4.88 -1.71
N LEU A 182 -17.28 -4.30 -1.69
CA LEU A 182 -16.49 -4.24 -0.46
C LEU A 182 -16.70 -2.97 0.36
N PHE A 183 -17.32 -1.91 -0.18
CA PHE A 183 -17.52 -0.67 0.58
C PHE A 183 -18.31 -0.89 1.86
N LEU A 184 -19.45 -1.58 1.79
CA LEU A 184 -20.28 -1.81 2.96
C LEU A 184 -19.64 -2.72 4.01
N PRO A 185 -19.06 -3.89 3.67
CA PRO A 185 -18.27 -4.68 4.62
C PRO A 185 -17.12 -3.90 5.24
N SER A 186 -16.35 -3.17 4.45
CA SER A 186 -15.23 -2.34 4.95
C SER A 186 -15.71 -1.24 5.90
N LEU A 187 -16.85 -0.62 5.59
CA LEU A 187 -17.45 0.38 6.47
C LEU A 187 -17.87 -0.26 7.81
N MET A 188 -18.44 -1.46 7.81
CA MET A 188 -18.77 -2.19 9.03
C MET A 188 -17.53 -2.57 9.83
N CYS A 189 -16.44 -2.96 9.16
CA CYS A 189 -15.15 -3.27 9.79
C CYS A 189 -14.59 -2.09 10.60
N ILE A 190 -14.84 -0.86 10.23
CA ILE A 190 -14.41 0.32 11.01
C ILE A 190 -15.48 0.81 11.97
N LEU A 191 -16.77 0.80 11.62
CA LEU A 191 -17.84 1.32 12.46
C LEU A 191 -17.97 0.52 13.76
N VAL A 192 -17.92 -0.81 13.70
CA VAL A 192 -18.06 -1.66 14.90
C VAL A 192 -16.95 -1.38 15.92
N PRO A 193 -15.65 -1.40 15.56
CA PRO A 193 -14.60 -1.02 16.51
C PRO A 193 -14.69 0.42 17.01
N LEU A 194 -15.11 1.39 16.17
CA LEU A 194 -15.31 2.77 16.60
C LEU A 194 -16.40 2.88 17.67
N ILE A 195 -17.52 2.18 17.50
CA ILE A 195 -18.60 2.15 18.48
C ILE A 195 -18.11 1.53 19.78
N ILE A 196 -17.46 0.37 19.73
CA ILE A 196 -16.92 -0.33 20.92
C ILE A 196 -15.90 0.56 21.64
N ALA A 197 -14.95 1.16 20.90
CA ALA A 197 -13.96 2.07 21.46
C ALA A 197 -14.63 3.32 22.08
N SER A 198 -15.68 3.83 21.45
CA SER A 198 -16.46 4.97 22.00
C SER A 198 -17.08 4.67 23.34
N TYR A 199 -17.63 3.47 23.54
CA TYR A 199 -18.16 3.04 24.85
C TYR A 199 -17.05 2.90 25.90
N ARG A 200 -15.91 2.33 25.54
CA ARG A 200 -14.75 2.17 26.43
C ARG A 200 -14.12 3.50 26.84
N MET A 201 -14.17 4.48 25.96
CA MET A 201 -13.56 5.80 26.17
C MET A 201 -14.51 6.84 26.78
N LYS A 202 -15.74 6.46 27.14
CA LYS A 202 -16.64 7.34 27.90
C LYS A 202 -16.01 7.67 29.25
N GLY A 203 -15.73 8.96 29.49
CA GLY A 203 -15.10 9.43 30.73
C GLY A 203 -13.60 9.78 30.63
N PHE A 204 -12.94 9.46 29.52
CA PHE A 204 -11.56 9.92 29.30
C PHE A 204 -11.56 11.40 28.93
N THR A 205 -11.01 12.23 29.81
CA THR A 205 -10.84 13.67 29.59
C THR A 205 -9.44 13.98 29.07
N MET A 206 -9.34 14.81 28.05
CA MET A 206 -8.09 15.31 27.51
C MET A 206 -7.48 16.41 28.38
N LEU A 207 -6.86 16.08 29.48
CA LEU A 207 -6.26 17.09 30.37
C LEU A 207 -4.95 17.71 29.83
N ARG A 208 -4.32 17.22 28.75
CA ARG A 208 -3.01 17.67 28.26
C ARG A 208 -2.86 17.95 26.77
N VAL A 209 -3.92 17.87 25.96
CA VAL A 209 -3.82 18.09 24.50
C VAL A 209 -3.65 19.58 24.13
N GLN A 210 -3.95 20.50 25.05
CA GLN A 210 -3.93 21.93 24.75
C GLN A 210 -2.53 22.52 24.45
N LEU A 211 -1.47 21.99 25.04
CA LEU A 211 -0.11 22.52 24.84
C LEU A 211 0.54 22.03 23.53
N SER A 212 0.25 20.78 23.14
CA SER A 212 0.82 20.19 21.92
C SER A 212 0.14 20.67 20.64
N MET A 213 -1.18 20.98 20.69
CA MET A 213 -1.90 21.47 19.49
C MET A 213 -1.40 22.84 19.00
N ALA A 214 -0.97 23.72 19.89
CA ALA A 214 -0.47 25.05 19.52
C ALA A 214 0.89 24.97 18.79
N GLU A 215 1.72 23.98 19.13
CA GLU A 215 3.02 23.74 18.48
C GLU A 215 2.86 22.98 17.14
N VAL A 216 1.94 22.02 17.07
CA VAL A 216 1.65 21.26 15.83
C VAL A 216 1.02 22.16 14.75
N ILE A 217 0.25 23.20 15.17
CA ILE A 217 -0.39 24.15 14.23
C ILE A 217 0.63 25.12 13.60
N LYS A 218 1.82 25.25 14.18
CA LYS A 218 2.92 26.10 13.65
C LYS A 218 3.77 25.43 12.57
N GLU A 219 3.45 24.20 12.12
CA GLU A 219 4.11 23.66 10.92
C GLU A 219 3.78 24.61 9.75
N GLU A 220 4.79 25.33 9.27
CA GLU A 220 4.69 26.26 8.15
C GLU A 220 3.92 25.63 6.99
N LYS A 221 2.82 26.30 6.59
CA LYS A 221 2.14 25.98 5.34
C LYS A 221 3.13 26.12 4.20
N MET A 222 3.63 25.02 3.69
CA MET A 222 4.50 25.05 2.54
C MET A 222 3.71 25.51 1.32
N ARG A 223 4.21 26.50 0.59
CA ARG A 223 3.59 26.93 -0.66
C ARG A 223 3.55 25.74 -1.63
N GLY A 224 2.37 25.42 -2.17
CA GLY A 224 2.21 24.30 -3.11
C GLY A 224 1.76 22.97 -2.47
N SER A 225 1.75 22.82 -1.15
CA SER A 225 1.33 21.60 -0.46
C SER A 225 -0.06 21.10 -0.89
N LEU A 226 -1.05 22.01 -0.93
CA LEU A 226 -2.40 21.68 -1.38
C LEU A 226 -2.45 21.29 -2.87
N SER A 227 -1.70 22.00 -3.71
CA SER A 227 -1.73 21.73 -5.16
C SER A 227 -1.09 20.39 -5.49
N VAL A 228 0.04 20.03 -4.86
CA VAL A 228 0.68 18.72 -5.04
C VAL A 228 -0.20 17.62 -4.48
N PHE A 229 -0.83 17.84 -3.32
CA PHE A 229 -1.80 16.91 -2.75
C PHE A 229 -2.97 16.65 -3.70
N LEU A 230 -3.63 17.71 -4.20
CA LEU A 230 -4.76 17.58 -5.12
C LEU A 230 -4.34 16.95 -6.45
N ALA A 231 -3.17 17.30 -6.98
CA ALA A 231 -2.63 16.70 -8.19
C ALA A 231 -2.37 15.19 -8.01
N GLY A 232 -1.81 14.78 -6.86
CA GLY A 232 -1.55 13.38 -6.55
C GLY A 232 -2.83 12.57 -6.38
N VAL A 233 -3.78 13.07 -5.60
CA VAL A 233 -5.09 12.43 -5.42
C VAL A 233 -5.82 12.32 -6.74
N PHE A 234 -5.89 13.41 -7.51
CA PHE A 234 -6.52 13.40 -8.84
C PHE A 234 -5.83 12.40 -9.78
N GLY A 235 -4.49 12.41 -9.82
CA GLY A 235 -3.72 11.49 -10.64
C GLY A 235 -4.02 10.03 -10.31
N LEU A 236 -4.00 9.66 -9.02
CA LEU A 236 -4.30 8.29 -8.58
C LEU A 236 -5.74 7.87 -8.90
N VAL A 237 -6.72 8.74 -8.67
CA VAL A 237 -8.14 8.48 -9.01
C VAL A 237 -8.35 8.30 -10.52
N MET A 238 -7.55 8.99 -11.34
CA MET A 238 -7.64 8.85 -12.80
C MET A 238 -7.08 7.53 -13.32
N VAL A 239 -6.25 6.81 -12.59
CA VAL A 239 -5.68 5.53 -13.05
C VAL A 239 -6.75 4.49 -13.39
N PRO A 240 -7.71 4.14 -12.49
CA PRO A 240 -8.77 3.21 -12.86
C PRO A 240 -9.69 3.73 -13.96
N VAL A 241 -9.89 5.04 -14.06
CA VAL A 241 -10.67 5.65 -15.14
C VAL A 241 -9.97 5.45 -16.48
N ILE A 242 -8.66 5.73 -16.56
CA ILE A 242 -7.87 5.53 -17.78
C ILE A 242 -7.91 4.05 -18.20
N LYS A 243 -7.68 3.11 -17.25
CA LYS A 243 -7.78 1.67 -17.54
C LYS A 243 -9.16 1.31 -18.10
N SER A 244 -10.24 1.84 -17.52
CA SER A 244 -11.61 1.51 -17.93
C SER A 244 -11.96 2.04 -19.32
N ILE A 245 -11.43 3.21 -19.72
CA ILE A 245 -11.70 3.85 -21.01
C ILE A 245 -10.80 3.28 -22.10
N THR A 246 -9.52 3.06 -21.81
CA THR A 246 -8.51 2.74 -22.83
C THR A 246 -8.21 1.24 -22.92
N GLY A 247 -8.54 0.46 -21.90
CA GLY A 247 -8.12 -0.95 -21.77
C GLY A 247 -6.63 -1.15 -21.48
N LEU A 248 -5.84 -0.06 -21.41
CA LEU A 248 -4.40 -0.15 -21.18
C LEU A 248 -4.09 -0.63 -19.74
N PRO A 249 -2.93 -1.28 -19.54
CA PRO A 249 -2.48 -1.67 -18.21
C PRO A 249 -2.36 -0.46 -17.27
N PRO A 250 -2.72 -0.60 -15.98
CA PRO A 250 -2.76 0.51 -15.02
C PRO A 250 -1.44 1.23 -14.80
N PHE A 251 -0.30 0.57 -15.04
CA PHE A 251 1.01 1.20 -14.87
C PHE A 251 1.21 2.41 -15.79
N ILE A 252 0.61 2.43 -16.98
CA ILE A 252 0.64 3.61 -17.87
C ILE A 252 -0.07 4.79 -17.21
N GLY A 253 -1.23 4.55 -16.60
CA GLY A 253 -1.96 5.60 -15.86
C GLY A 253 -1.17 6.16 -14.69
N VAL A 254 -0.50 5.30 -13.92
CA VAL A 254 0.33 5.73 -12.79
C VAL A 254 1.56 6.50 -13.24
N LEU A 255 2.24 6.09 -14.31
CA LEU A 255 3.38 6.82 -14.86
C LEU A 255 2.97 8.22 -15.35
N MET A 256 1.80 8.32 -16.00
CA MET A 256 1.23 9.61 -16.40
C MET A 256 0.89 10.48 -15.18
N ALA A 257 0.28 9.90 -14.15
CA ALA A 257 -0.02 10.59 -12.91
C ALA A 257 1.26 11.07 -12.20
N LEU A 258 2.29 10.24 -12.12
CA LEU A 258 3.59 10.58 -11.55
C LEU A 258 4.25 11.74 -12.30
N ALA A 259 4.24 11.70 -13.62
CA ALA A 259 4.75 12.78 -14.47
C ALA A 259 4.00 14.09 -14.21
N PHE A 260 2.66 14.04 -14.14
CA PHE A 260 1.83 15.20 -13.84
C PHE A 260 2.12 15.81 -12.45
N VAL A 261 2.16 14.99 -11.40
CA VAL A 261 2.48 15.45 -10.04
C VAL A 261 3.88 16.03 -9.97
N SER A 262 4.84 15.40 -10.65
CA SER A 262 6.23 15.88 -10.72
C SER A 262 6.33 17.24 -11.41
N LEU A 263 5.56 17.44 -12.46
CA LEU A 263 5.49 18.70 -13.20
C LEU A 263 4.92 19.82 -12.32
N VAL A 264 3.86 19.54 -11.56
CA VAL A 264 3.32 20.47 -10.57
C VAL A 264 4.38 20.81 -9.51
N SER A 265 5.11 19.81 -8.98
CA SER A 265 6.21 20.04 -8.02
C SER A 265 7.30 20.94 -8.61
N ILE A 266 7.77 20.67 -9.83
CA ILE A 266 8.81 21.45 -10.51
C ILE A 266 8.36 22.91 -10.69
N ILE A 267 7.13 23.15 -11.11
CA ILE A 267 6.58 24.52 -11.30
C ILE A 267 6.65 25.33 -9.99
N TYR A 268 6.30 24.72 -8.85
CA TYR A 268 6.33 25.38 -7.57
C TYR A 268 7.76 25.67 -7.08
N HIS A 269 8.75 24.87 -7.49
CA HIS A 269 10.13 24.98 -7.01
C HIS A 269 11.11 25.57 -8.06
N ARG A 270 10.61 25.97 -9.27
CA ARG A 270 11.49 26.41 -10.38
C ARG A 270 12.43 27.54 -10.02
N ASN A 271 12.01 28.45 -9.13
CA ASN A 271 12.77 29.63 -8.72
C ASN A 271 13.54 29.44 -7.40
N LYS A 272 13.63 28.20 -6.88
CA LYS A 272 14.36 27.88 -5.66
C LYS A 272 15.81 27.47 -5.96
N PRO A 273 16.73 27.57 -4.97
CA PRO A 273 18.08 27.03 -5.09
C PRO A 273 18.08 25.54 -5.44
N GLN A 274 19.17 25.07 -6.07
CA GLN A 274 19.28 23.68 -6.53
C GLN A 274 19.11 22.66 -5.40
N GLU A 275 19.69 22.91 -4.24
CA GLU A 275 19.56 22.04 -3.05
C GLU A 275 18.10 21.85 -2.61
N VAL A 276 17.27 22.89 -2.78
CA VAL A 276 15.84 22.81 -2.46
C VAL A 276 15.10 22.01 -3.52
N LYS A 277 15.42 22.20 -4.82
CA LYS A 277 14.81 21.44 -5.93
C LYS A 277 15.05 19.95 -5.79
N GLU A 278 16.26 19.55 -5.41
CA GLU A 278 16.63 18.15 -5.22
C GLU A 278 15.76 17.46 -4.16
N LYS A 279 15.46 18.13 -3.05
CA LYS A 279 14.56 17.61 -1.99
C LYS A 279 13.12 17.38 -2.43
N TYR A 280 12.67 18.05 -3.48
CA TYR A 280 11.31 17.92 -4.04
C TYR A 280 11.29 17.21 -5.38
N SER A 281 12.39 16.54 -5.73
CA SER A 281 12.53 15.79 -6.97
C SER A 281 11.92 14.38 -6.87
N VAL A 282 11.58 13.82 -8.02
CA VAL A 282 11.17 12.40 -8.14
C VAL A 282 12.26 11.47 -7.63
N ALA A 283 13.53 11.77 -7.91
CA ALA A 283 14.66 10.95 -7.46
C ALA A 283 14.74 10.88 -5.93
N TYR A 284 14.51 12.01 -5.26
CA TYR A 284 14.46 12.04 -3.79
C TYR A 284 13.24 11.29 -3.25
N ALA A 285 12.07 11.43 -3.88
CA ALA A 285 10.89 10.67 -3.50
C ALA A 285 11.12 9.16 -3.66
N LEU A 286 11.68 8.72 -4.79
CA LEU A 286 12.06 7.33 -5.04
C LEU A 286 13.00 6.76 -3.97
N SER A 287 13.96 7.55 -3.47
CA SER A 287 14.87 7.12 -2.42
C SER A 287 14.18 6.86 -1.06
N LYS A 288 12.94 7.31 -0.89
CA LYS A 288 12.12 7.11 0.31
C LYS A 288 11.15 5.95 0.19
N VAL A 289 10.89 5.50 -1.04
CA VAL A 289 10.00 4.35 -1.29
C VAL A 289 10.56 3.08 -0.66
N ASP A 290 9.70 2.27 -0.08
CA ASP A 290 10.05 0.94 0.44
C ASP A 290 10.26 -0.06 -0.70
N VAL A 291 11.44 -0.01 -1.32
CA VAL A 291 11.85 -0.94 -2.37
C VAL A 291 11.91 -2.38 -1.86
N SER A 292 12.12 -2.58 -0.54
CA SER A 292 12.15 -3.92 0.05
C SER A 292 10.82 -4.64 -0.12
N SER A 293 9.71 -3.94 0.13
CA SER A 293 8.36 -4.48 -0.11
C SER A 293 8.11 -4.80 -1.58
N ILE A 294 8.57 -3.96 -2.51
CA ILE A 294 8.42 -4.21 -3.96
C ILE A 294 9.17 -5.49 -4.36
N LEU A 295 10.40 -5.65 -3.90
CA LEU A 295 11.21 -6.85 -4.16
C LEU A 295 10.62 -8.11 -3.49
N TYR A 296 10.03 -7.96 -2.31
CA TYR A 296 9.31 -9.04 -1.65
C TYR A 296 8.16 -9.55 -2.53
N PHE A 297 7.34 -8.64 -3.07
CA PHE A 297 6.25 -9.02 -3.98
C PHE A 297 6.76 -9.66 -5.26
N MET A 298 7.87 -9.16 -5.83
CA MET A 298 8.50 -9.80 -6.97
C MET A 298 8.85 -11.28 -6.68
N GLY A 299 9.49 -11.55 -5.55
CA GLY A 299 9.85 -12.91 -5.16
C GLY A 299 8.64 -13.83 -4.96
N ILE A 300 7.58 -13.34 -4.31
CA ILE A 300 6.33 -14.08 -4.13
C ILE A 300 5.64 -14.37 -5.48
N LEU A 301 5.56 -13.38 -6.36
CA LEU A 301 4.94 -13.57 -7.67
C LEU A 301 5.72 -14.56 -8.54
N LEU A 302 7.06 -14.50 -8.55
CA LEU A 302 7.89 -15.50 -9.21
C LEU A 302 7.58 -16.91 -8.69
N LEU A 303 7.45 -17.09 -7.38
CA LEU A 303 7.08 -18.37 -6.78
C LEU A 303 5.69 -18.82 -7.22
N VAL A 304 4.69 -17.93 -7.16
CA VAL A 304 3.30 -18.25 -7.53
C VAL A 304 3.19 -18.69 -8.99
N TYR A 305 3.90 -18.01 -9.90
CA TYR A 305 3.87 -18.37 -11.32
C TYR A 305 4.50 -19.74 -11.60
N VAL A 306 5.59 -20.13 -10.93
CA VAL A 306 6.13 -21.50 -11.04
C VAL A 306 5.10 -22.52 -10.57
N LEU A 307 4.42 -22.29 -9.45
CA LEU A 307 3.38 -23.19 -8.94
C LEU A 307 2.17 -23.27 -9.89
N GLN A 308 1.88 -22.22 -10.63
CA GLN A 308 0.87 -22.17 -11.66
C GLN A 308 1.29 -23.01 -12.87
N GLU A 309 2.53 -22.88 -13.37
CA GLU A 309 3.06 -23.65 -14.49
C GLU A 309 3.03 -25.16 -14.24
N VAL A 310 3.33 -25.59 -13.03
CA VAL A 310 3.25 -27.01 -12.65
C VAL A 310 1.86 -27.44 -12.18
N GLN A 311 0.82 -26.60 -12.39
CA GLN A 311 -0.60 -26.84 -12.10
C GLN A 311 -0.92 -27.18 -10.63
N ILE A 312 -0.04 -26.91 -9.69
CA ILE A 312 -0.29 -27.14 -8.25
C ILE A 312 -1.48 -26.29 -7.77
N LEU A 313 -1.58 -25.04 -8.22
CA LEU A 313 -2.66 -24.13 -7.83
C LEU A 313 -4.01 -24.61 -8.37
N SER A 314 -4.04 -25.14 -9.60
CA SER A 314 -5.25 -25.72 -10.21
C SER A 314 -5.73 -26.97 -9.46
N GLN A 315 -4.82 -27.86 -9.10
CA GLN A 315 -5.12 -29.05 -8.31
C GLN A 315 -5.66 -28.69 -6.92
N LEU A 316 -5.06 -27.69 -6.26
CA LEU A 316 -5.53 -27.18 -4.98
C LEU A 316 -6.93 -26.58 -5.09
N SER A 317 -7.21 -25.83 -6.16
CA SER A 317 -8.53 -25.26 -6.43
C SER A 317 -9.60 -26.35 -6.60
N VAL A 318 -9.32 -27.38 -7.38
CA VAL A 318 -10.24 -28.53 -7.56
C VAL A 318 -10.48 -29.26 -6.23
N PHE A 319 -9.43 -29.50 -5.46
CA PHE A 319 -9.53 -30.13 -4.13
C PHE A 319 -10.43 -29.32 -3.19
N LEU A 320 -10.26 -28.01 -3.13
CA LEU A 320 -11.09 -27.14 -2.30
C LEU A 320 -12.55 -27.12 -2.75
N GLN A 321 -12.81 -27.07 -4.06
CA GLN A 321 -14.19 -27.11 -4.59
C GLN A 321 -14.92 -28.44 -4.32
N GLN A 322 -14.17 -29.54 -4.21
CA GLN A 322 -14.75 -30.84 -3.88
C GLN A 322 -14.98 -31.07 -2.38
N SER A 323 -14.29 -30.27 -1.55
CA SER A 323 -14.30 -30.41 -0.08
C SER A 323 -15.31 -29.47 0.60
N PHE A 324 -15.85 -28.52 -0.13
CA PHE A 324 -16.87 -27.54 0.31
C PHE A 324 -18.06 -27.51 -0.65
#